data_a7d8e529f4597f00cac30fcac21bbe04
#
_entry.id   a7d8e529f4597f00cac30fcac21bbe04
#
_cell.length_a   1.000
_cell.length_b   1.000
_cell.length_c   1.000
_cell.angle_alpha   90.00
_cell.angle_beta   90.00
_cell.angle_gamma   90.00
#
_symmetry.space_group_name_H-M   'P 1'
#
loop_
_entity.id
_entity.type
_entity.pdbx_description
1 polymer ?
#
loop_
_entity_poly.entity_id
_entity_poly.type
_entity_poly.pdbx_seq_one_letter_code
_entity_poly.pdbx_strand_id
1 'polypeptide(L)' 'MEVSGKIKWLDETKTYGNNGFRKREVVVTTEEQYPQHILVEFVQDKCDLLNTFQLGQNVKIGI' A
#
# COMPACT_ATOMS: atom_id res chain seq x y z
N MET A 1 0.80 0.74 -15.38
CA MET A 1 0.63 -0.59 -14.78
C MET A 1 -0.25 -0.48 -13.55
N GLU A 2 -1.11 -1.44 -13.31
CA GLU A 2 -2.04 -1.43 -12.19
C GLU A 2 -1.88 -2.68 -11.35
N VAL A 3 -2.05 -2.51 -10.03
CA VAL A 3 -2.09 -3.62 -9.08
C VAL A 3 -3.51 -3.68 -8.52
N SER A 4 -4.19 -4.81 -8.70
CA SER A 4 -5.54 -5.03 -8.20
C SER A 4 -5.55 -6.23 -7.27
N GLY A 5 -6.25 -6.11 -6.16
CA GLY A 5 -6.35 -7.21 -5.21
C GLY A 5 -6.89 -6.74 -3.88
N LYS A 6 -6.67 -7.56 -2.86
CA LYS A 6 -7.08 -7.26 -1.49
C LYS A 6 -5.88 -6.84 -0.67
N ILE A 7 -6.10 -5.88 0.23
CA ILE A 7 -5.08 -5.45 1.16
C ILE A 7 -4.87 -6.55 2.18
N LYS A 8 -3.67 -7.12 2.16
CA LYS A 8 -3.28 -8.17 3.10
C LYS A 8 -2.70 -7.56 4.38
N TRP A 9 -1.99 -6.45 4.26
CA TRP A 9 -1.30 -5.82 5.38
C TRP A 9 -1.10 -4.34 5.12
N LEU A 10 -1.30 -3.53 6.15
CA LEU A 10 -1.06 -2.09 6.13
C LEU A 10 -0.07 -1.75 7.22
N ASP A 11 1.02 -1.10 6.85
CA ASP A 11 1.98 -0.59 7.83
C ASP A 11 1.56 0.79 8.31
N GLU A 12 2.21 1.24 9.37
CA GLU A 12 2.05 2.60 9.86
C GLU A 12 2.93 3.55 9.07
N THR A 13 2.54 4.82 9.00
CA THR A 13 3.38 5.83 8.40
C THR A 13 4.64 6.01 9.23
N LYS A 14 5.79 5.86 8.59
CA LYS A 14 7.09 6.02 9.24
C LYS A 14 7.81 7.22 8.65
N THR A 15 8.53 7.92 9.52
CA THR A 15 9.32 9.09 9.13
C THR A 15 10.79 8.70 9.12
N TYR A 16 11.47 8.99 8.03
CA TYR A 16 12.88 8.67 7.84
C TYR A 16 13.69 9.95 7.64
N GLY A 17 14.89 9.97 8.21
CA GLY A 17 15.84 11.07 8.01
C GLY A 17 15.45 12.35 8.70
N ASN A 18 16.26 13.39 8.47
CA ASN A 18 16.08 14.67 9.13
C ASN A 18 15.08 15.59 8.42
N ASN A 19 14.69 15.22 7.21
CA ASN A 19 13.82 16.05 6.39
C ASN A 19 12.34 15.69 6.51
N GLY A 20 12.00 14.78 7.43
CA GLY A 20 10.63 14.37 7.61
C GLY A 20 10.06 13.57 6.43
N PHE A 21 10.89 12.81 5.76
CA PHE A 21 10.43 11.95 4.66
C PHE A 21 9.51 10.87 5.22
N ARG A 22 8.27 10.84 4.74
CA ARG A 22 7.28 9.88 5.22
C ARG A 22 7.10 8.77 4.19
N LYS A 23 6.96 7.55 4.70
CA LYS A 23 6.76 6.37 3.87
C LYS A 23 5.82 5.41 4.57
N ARG A 24 4.92 4.83 3.81
CA ARG A 24 3.99 3.83 4.32
C ARG A 24 3.90 2.69 3.33
N GLU A 25 3.96 1.48 3.83
CA GLU A 25 3.95 0.29 3.00
C GLU A 25 2.62 -0.44 3.11
N VAL A 26 2.21 -1.05 2.01
CA VAL A 26 1.00 -1.86 1.97
C VAL A 26 1.29 -3.11 1.14
N VAL A 27 0.79 -4.25 1.61
CA VAL A 27 0.89 -5.50 0.87
C VAL A 27 -0.48 -5.81 0.27
N VAL A 28 -0.50 -5.97 -1.05
CA VAL A 28 -1.70 -6.30 -1.81
C VAL A 28 -1.57 -7.72 -2.32
N THR A 29 -2.59 -8.54 -2.07
CA THR A 29 -2.66 -9.89 -2.61
C THR A 29 -3.52 -9.86 -3.87
N THR A 30 -2.93 -10.22 -5.00
CA THR A 30 -3.64 -10.20 -6.28
C THR A 30 -4.73 -11.27 -6.31
N GLU A 31 -5.82 -10.98 -7.02
CA GLU A 31 -6.92 -11.94 -7.20
C GLU A 31 -6.73 -12.65 -8.53
N GLU A 32 -5.84 -13.62 -8.53
CA GLU A 32 -5.50 -14.40 -9.71
C GLU A 32 -5.55 -15.88 -9.38
N GLN A 33 -5.43 -16.72 -10.40
CA GLN A 33 -5.34 -18.15 -10.20
C GLN A 33 -4.16 -18.51 -9.31
N TYR A 34 -3.07 -17.78 -9.44
CA TYR A 34 -1.88 -17.91 -8.59
C TYR A 34 -1.66 -16.57 -7.89
N PRO A 35 -2.31 -16.36 -6.73
CA PRO A 35 -2.21 -15.06 -6.03
C PRO A 35 -0.78 -14.72 -5.64
N GLN A 36 -0.43 -13.45 -5.78
CA GLN A 36 0.89 -12.95 -5.42
C GLN A 36 0.73 -11.84 -4.39
N HIS A 37 1.73 -11.75 -3.51
CA HIS A 37 1.81 -10.66 -2.54
C HIS A 37 2.73 -9.59 -3.10
N ILE A 38 2.21 -8.40 -3.31
CA ILE A 38 2.96 -7.29 -3.88
C ILE A 38 3.08 -6.19 -2.83
N LEU A 39 4.33 -5.80 -2.55
CA LEU A 39 4.61 -4.69 -1.65
C LEU A 39 4.57 -3.39 -2.44
N VAL A 40 3.72 -2.47 -2.00
CA VAL A 40 3.61 -1.14 -2.61
C VAL A 40 3.97 -0.10 -1.57
N GLU A 41 4.83 0.84 -1.92
CA GLU A 41 5.26 1.91 -1.03
C GLU A 41 4.57 3.22 -1.41
N PHE A 42 4.01 3.88 -0.42
CA PHE A 42 3.43 5.22 -0.57
C PHE A 42 4.31 6.21 0.18
N VAL A 43 4.65 7.31 -0.46
CA VAL A 43 5.57 8.30 0.12
C VAL A 43 4.91 9.66 0.23
N GLN A 44 5.38 10.45 1.20
CA GLN A 44 4.93 11.81 1.45
C GLN A 44 3.40 11.90 1.59
N ASP A 45 2.77 12.80 0.85
CA ASP A 45 1.32 13.04 0.97
C ASP A 45 0.48 11.81 0.59
N LYS A 46 1.03 10.91 -0.19
CA LYS A 46 0.32 9.70 -0.60
C LYS A 46 0.10 8.73 0.55
N CYS A 47 0.88 8.86 1.64
CA CYS A 47 0.65 8.06 2.84
C CYS A 47 -0.76 8.25 3.39
N ASP A 48 -1.31 9.45 3.24
CA ASP A 48 -2.63 9.77 3.77
C ASP A 48 -3.76 9.08 3.01
N LEU A 49 -3.51 8.69 1.76
CA LEU A 49 -4.50 7.95 0.96
C LEU A 49 -4.82 6.60 1.59
N LEU A 50 -3.85 6.00 2.29
CA LEU A 50 -4.03 4.71 2.92
C LEU A 50 -4.90 4.77 4.17
N ASN A 51 -5.16 5.96 4.70
CA ASN A 51 -6.04 6.11 5.86
C ASN A 51 -7.47 5.69 5.57
N THR A 52 -7.88 5.71 4.30
CA THR A 52 -9.21 5.28 3.87
C THR A 52 -9.29 3.79 3.55
N PHE A 53 -8.14 3.11 3.54
CA PHE A 53 -8.07 1.70 3.20
C PHE A 53 -8.13 0.84 4.46
N GLN A 54 -8.69 -0.35 4.34
CA GLN A 54 -8.82 -1.31 5.43
C GLN A 54 -8.32 -2.67 4.99
N LEU A 55 -7.88 -3.47 5.96
CA LEU A 55 -7.47 -4.85 5.69
C LEU A 55 -8.64 -5.63 5.07
N GLY A 56 -8.34 -6.37 4.01
CA GLY A 56 -9.34 -7.14 3.28
C GLY A 56 -10.12 -6.36 2.25
N GLN A 57 -9.88 -5.05 2.15
CA GLN A 57 -10.54 -4.22 1.15
C GLN A 57 -9.96 -4.47 -0.24
N ASN A 58 -10.84 -4.53 -1.25
CA ASN A 58 -10.40 -4.61 -2.63
C ASN A 58 -9.91 -3.25 -3.09
N VAL A 59 -8.73 -3.23 -3.70
CA VAL A 59 -8.13 -1.98 -4.19
C VAL A 59 -7.57 -2.17 -5.58
N LYS A 60 -7.45 -1.05 -6.29
CA LYS A 60 -6.81 -0.98 -7.59
C LYS A 60 -5.85 0.19 -7.54
N ILE A 61 -4.58 -0.10 -7.64
CA ILE A 61 -3.53 0.90 -7.48
C ILE A 61 -2.78 1.06 -8.80
N GLY A 62 -2.75 2.29 -9.30
CA GLY A 62 -1.96 2.64 -10.47
C GLY A 62 -0.51 2.91 -10.08
N ILE A 63 0.40 2.29 -10.79
CA ILE A 63 1.83 2.50 -10.59
C ILE A 63 2.55 2.72 -11.91
#